data_a05eaef21712a5e024a5e51caf45aaf3
#
_entry.id   a05eaef21712a5e024a5e51caf45aaf3
#
_cell.length_a   1.000
_cell.length_b   1.000
_cell.length_c   1.000
_cell.angle_alpha   90.00
_cell.angle_beta   90.00
_cell.angle_gamma   90.00
#
_symmetry.space_group_name_H-M   'P 1'
#
loop_
_entity.id
_entity.type
_entity.pdbx_description
1 polymer ?
#
loop_
_entity_poly.entity_id
_entity_poly.type
_entity_poly.pdbx_seq_one_letter_code
_entity_poly.pdbx_strand_id
1 'polypeptide(L)'
;MGTDIVVGIDGSEDSKRALAWAAEEARLRGCRVKAVLCWSYLGLTGTDMGVGTTEEDARAAIEATVADALDEDARAVVDVTPVNDLPVAGLLSEAAKAELVVVGSRGRGGVKGLVLGSVSRTIVERSPVPVVVLPHVA
;
A
#
# COMPACT_ATOMS: atom_id res chain seq x y z
N MET A 1 -0.55 0.82 22.77
CA MET A 1 -1.00 1.45 21.81
C MET A 1 -0.80 0.83 20.55
N GLY A 2 -1.53 0.10 20.14
CA GLY A 2 -1.36 -0.53 18.90
C GLY A 2 -1.57 0.48 17.82
N THR A 3 -0.54 0.82 17.20
CA THR A 3 -0.68 1.60 16.00
C THR A 3 -0.78 0.64 14.83
N ASP A 4 -1.38 1.10 13.77
CA ASP A 4 -1.70 0.23 12.65
C ASP A 4 -0.48 -0.04 11.76
N ILE A 5 -0.63 -1.03 10.89
CA ILE A 5 0.33 -1.30 9.84
C ILE A 5 -0.20 -0.64 8.57
N VAL A 6 0.64 0.14 7.90
CA VAL A 6 0.26 0.80 6.65
C VAL A 6 0.80 0.00 5.47
N VAL A 7 -0.04 -0.22 4.45
CA VAL A 7 0.35 -0.92 3.22
C VAL A 7 0.05 -0.02 2.03
N GLY A 8 1.01 0.16 1.15
CA GLY A 8 0.79 0.89 -0.09
C GLY A 8 0.15 -0.01 -1.15
N ILE A 9 -0.95 0.43 -1.70
CA ILE A 9 -1.72 -0.30 -2.71
C ILE A 9 -1.61 0.44 -4.04
N ASP A 10 -1.26 -0.27 -5.09
CA ASP A 10 -1.23 0.29 -6.44
C ASP A 10 -1.82 -0.68 -7.48
N GLY A 11 -2.44 -1.76 -7.02
CA GLY A 11 -3.04 -2.74 -7.91
C GLY A 11 -2.08 -3.76 -8.48
N SER A 12 -0.79 -3.64 -8.22
CA SER A 12 0.20 -4.61 -8.69
C SER A 12 0.11 -5.90 -7.89
N GLU A 13 0.65 -6.99 -8.47
CA GLU A 13 0.72 -8.26 -7.74
C GLU A 13 1.59 -8.14 -6.50
N ASP A 14 2.66 -7.32 -6.57
CA ASP A 14 3.51 -7.10 -5.42
C ASP A 14 2.76 -6.40 -4.28
N SER A 15 1.88 -5.44 -4.58
CA SER A 15 1.10 -4.79 -3.55
C SER A 15 0.07 -5.73 -2.94
N LYS A 16 -0.46 -6.69 -3.71
CA LYS A 16 -1.37 -7.71 -3.19
C LYS A 16 -0.66 -8.61 -2.19
N ARG A 17 0.57 -9.01 -2.51
CA ARG A 17 1.36 -9.84 -1.61
C ARG A 17 1.74 -9.06 -0.35
N ALA A 18 2.05 -7.78 -0.51
CA ALA A 18 2.33 -6.91 0.64
C ALA A 18 1.12 -6.82 1.55
N LEU A 19 -0.07 -6.69 0.96
CA LEU A 19 -1.31 -6.63 1.74
C LEU A 19 -1.56 -7.94 2.49
N ALA A 20 -1.35 -9.08 1.85
CA ALA A 20 -1.53 -10.38 2.50
C ALA A 20 -0.57 -10.56 3.67
N TRP A 21 0.69 -10.17 3.49
CA TRP A 21 1.67 -10.25 4.55
C TRP A 21 1.28 -9.35 5.73
N ALA A 22 0.85 -8.12 5.41
CA ALA A 22 0.49 -7.16 6.44
C ALA A 22 -0.73 -7.61 7.23
N ALA A 23 -1.73 -8.21 6.57
CA ALA A 23 -2.91 -8.70 7.26
C ALA A 23 -2.57 -9.81 8.27
N GLU A 24 -1.67 -10.71 7.87
CA GLU A 24 -1.23 -11.77 8.77
C GLU A 24 -0.43 -11.21 9.94
N GLU A 25 0.44 -10.25 9.66
CA GLU A 25 1.24 -9.62 10.70
C GLU A 25 0.37 -8.84 11.68
N ALA A 26 -0.65 -8.15 11.16
CA ALA A 26 -1.58 -7.41 12.01
C ALA A 26 -2.35 -8.34 12.94
N ARG A 27 -2.73 -9.51 12.42
CA ARG A 27 -3.43 -10.50 13.24
C ARG A 27 -2.54 -10.97 14.39
N LEU A 28 -1.26 -11.20 14.11
CA LEU A 28 -0.30 -11.64 15.13
C LEU A 28 -0.02 -10.56 16.16
N ARG A 29 -0.03 -9.31 15.75
CA ARG A 29 0.25 -8.18 16.64
C ARG A 29 -0.99 -7.62 17.35
N GLY A 30 -2.18 -8.03 16.92
CA GLY A 30 -3.42 -7.52 17.48
C GLY A 30 -3.71 -6.09 17.06
N CYS A 31 -3.32 -5.71 15.84
CA CYS A 31 -3.60 -4.38 15.30
C CYS A 31 -4.32 -4.48 13.96
N ARG A 32 -4.53 -3.34 13.30
CA ARG A 32 -5.24 -3.29 12.04
C ARG A 32 -4.32 -2.87 10.91
N VAL A 33 -4.78 -3.04 9.68
CA VAL A 33 -4.07 -2.65 8.47
C VAL A 33 -4.78 -1.48 7.82
N LYS A 34 -4.03 -0.43 7.48
CA LYS A 34 -4.55 0.64 6.63
C LYS A 34 -4.05 0.38 5.23
N ALA A 35 -4.96 0.03 4.34
CA ALA A 35 -4.63 -0.18 2.92
C ALA A 35 -4.75 1.16 2.23
N VAL A 36 -3.62 1.75 1.86
CA VAL A 36 -3.52 3.12 1.38
C VAL A 36 -3.30 3.15 -0.13
N LEU A 37 -4.14 3.87 -0.83
CA LEU A 37 -3.92 4.20 -2.25
C LEU A 37 -4.02 5.71 -2.36
N CYS A 38 -2.96 6.33 -2.88
CA CYS A 38 -2.92 7.77 -3.05
C CYS A 38 -3.52 8.14 -4.40
N TRP A 39 -4.34 9.18 -4.42
CA TRP A 39 -5.00 9.65 -5.62
C TRP A 39 -4.92 11.18 -5.70
N SER A 40 -5.15 11.73 -6.87
CA SER A 40 -5.07 13.16 -7.05
C SER A 40 -5.98 13.60 -8.20
N TYR A 41 -6.68 14.71 -8.02
CA TYR A 41 -7.51 15.30 -9.07
C TYR A 41 -6.71 15.61 -10.31
N LEU A 42 -5.44 15.92 -10.16
CA LEU A 42 -4.62 16.32 -11.31
C LEU A 42 -4.13 15.14 -12.14
N GLY A 43 -4.41 13.92 -11.67
CA GLY A 43 -3.96 12.73 -12.38
C GLY A 43 -2.45 12.63 -12.47
N LEU A 44 -1.74 13.29 -11.56
CA LEU A 44 -0.28 13.34 -11.60
C LEU A 44 0.40 12.18 -10.90
N THR A 45 -0.35 11.19 -10.48
CA THR A 45 0.22 10.04 -9.78
C THR A 45 1.03 9.14 -10.69
N GLY A 46 0.83 9.28 -12.00
CA GLY A 46 1.54 8.46 -12.97
C GLY A 46 1.17 7.00 -12.92
N THR A 47 0.06 6.65 -12.31
CA THR A 47 -0.34 5.26 -12.23
C THR A 47 -1.22 4.92 -13.43
N ASP A 48 -1.00 3.73 -13.97
CA ASP A 48 -1.80 3.23 -15.06
C ASP A 48 -2.85 2.27 -14.55
N MET A 49 -3.28 2.45 -13.32
CA MET A 49 -4.21 1.55 -12.69
C MET A 49 -5.64 1.70 -13.20
N GLY A 50 -5.89 2.70 -14.01
CA GLY A 50 -7.25 3.02 -14.38
C GLY A 50 -8.03 3.63 -13.22
N VAL A 51 -7.33 4.01 -12.16
CA VAL A 51 -7.93 4.71 -11.03
C VAL A 51 -8.23 6.12 -11.49
N GLY A 52 -9.46 6.55 -11.30
CA GLY A 52 -9.83 7.91 -11.68
C GLY A 52 -9.25 8.93 -10.73
N THR A 53 -9.79 10.12 -10.78
CA THR A 53 -9.28 11.24 -10.00
C THR A 53 -10.19 11.56 -8.83
N THR A 54 -10.93 10.58 -8.31
CA THR A 54 -11.86 10.77 -7.21
C THR A 54 -11.56 9.79 -6.08
N GLU A 55 -12.00 10.17 -4.88
CA GLU A 55 -11.87 9.29 -3.73
C GLU A 55 -12.66 8.00 -3.93
N GLU A 56 -13.83 8.07 -4.57
CA GLU A 56 -14.63 6.88 -4.83
C GLU A 56 -13.89 5.87 -5.70
N ASP A 57 -13.19 6.35 -6.73
CA ASP A 57 -12.41 5.47 -7.60
C ASP A 57 -11.27 4.83 -6.83
N ALA A 58 -10.59 5.60 -5.99
CA ALA A 58 -9.49 5.07 -5.18
C ALA A 58 -10.01 4.03 -4.19
N ARG A 59 -11.13 4.31 -3.55
CA ARG A 59 -11.74 3.37 -2.60
C ARG A 59 -12.11 2.07 -3.29
N ALA A 60 -12.73 2.17 -4.47
CA ALA A 60 -13.13 0.99 -5.23
C ALA A 60 -11.92 0.16 -5.64
N ALA A 61 -10.81 0.81 -6.01
CA ALA A 61 -9.59 0.11 -6.39
C ALA A 61 -8.98 -0.62 -5.19
N ILE A 62 -8.99 -0.01 -4.01
CA ILE A 62 -8.51 -0.68 -2.79
C ILE A 62 -9.40 -1.87 -2.47
N GLU A 63 -10.71 -1.69 -2.52
CA GLU A 63 -11.66 -2.75 -2.20
C GLU A 63 -11.49 -3.94 -3.14
N ALA A 64 -11.26 -3.68 -4.43
CA ALA A 64 -11.02 -4.74 -5.39
C ALA A 64 -9.74 -5.51 -5.08
N THR A 65 -8.68 -4.80 -4.69
CA THR A 65 -7.42 -5.42 -4.31
C THR A 65 -7.58 -6.28 -3.06
N VAL A 66 -8.29 -5.76 -2.06
CA VAL A 66 -8.55 -6.48 -0.81
C VAL A 66 -9.34 -7.77 -1.10
N ALA A 67 -10.39 -7.66 -1.92
CA ALA A 67 -11.21 -8.82 -2.27
C ALA A 67 -10.41 -9.89 -3.00
N ASP A 68 -9.47 -9.46 -3.83
CA ASP A 68 -8.67 -10.39 -4.61
C ASP A 68 -7.54 -11.04 -3.80
N ALA A 69 -6.97 -10.29 -2.86
CA ALA A 69 -5.78 -10.73 -2.13
C ALA A 69 -6.08 -11.46 -0.82
N LEU A 70 -7.25 -11.23 -0.21
CA LEU A 70 -7.51 -11.70 1.16
C LEU A 70 -8.80 -12.50 1.25
N ASP A 71 -8.82 -13.46 2.19
CA ASP A 71 -10.05 -14.15 2.53
C ASP A 71 -10.88 -13.29 3.49
N GLU A 72 -12.06 -13.79 3.86
CA GLU A 72 -12.99 -13.04 4.67
C GLU A 72 -12.42 -12.65 6.04
N ASP A 73 -11.74 -13.58 6.69
CA ASP A 73 -11.17 -13.31 8.01
C ASP A 73 -10.09 -12.23 7.95
N ALA A 74 -9.23 -12.30 6.94
CA ALA A 74 -8.17 -11.34 6.77
C ALA A 74 -8.71 -9.95 6.43
N ARG A 75 -9.80 -9.89 5.65
CA ARG A 75 -10.42 -8.61 5.31
C ARG A 75 -10.92 -7.86 6.53
N ALA A 76 -11.29 -8.58 7.58
CA ALA A 76 -11.87 -7.97 8.78
C ALA A 76 -10.91 -7.01 9.49
N VAL A 77 -9.59 -7.17 9.28
CA VAL A 77 -8.61 -6.30 9.95
C VAL A 77 -8.15 -5.15 9.06
N VAL A 78 -8.71 -5.00 7.85
CA VAL A 78 -8.26 -4.00 6.89
C VAL A 78 -9.20 -2.80 6.85
N ASP A 79 -8.61 -1.62 6.97
CA ASP A 79 -9.31 -0.35 6.78
C ASP A 79 -8.93 0.22 5.43
N VAL A 80 -9.91 0.47 4.59
CA VAL A 80 -9.70 1.03 3.26
C VAL A 80 -9.44 2.53 3.41
N THR A 81 -8.26 2.98 2.98
CA THR A 81 -7.80 4.34 3.27
C THR A 81 -7.32 5.05 2.01
N PRO A 82 -8.24 5.63 1.23
CA PRO A 82 -7.80 6.47 0.10
C PRO A 82 -7.23 7.78 0.62
N VAL A 83 -6.13 8.23 0.02
CA VAL A 83 -5.43 9.44 0.46
C VAL A 83 -5.27 10.38 -0.73
N ASN A 84 -5.74 11.61 -0.59
CA ASN A 84 -5.63 12.62 -1.63
C ASN A 84 -4.24 13.25 -1.56
N ASP A 85 -3.27 12.62 -2.17
CA ASP A 85 -1.89 13.08 -2.17
C ASP A 85 -1.10 12.31 -3.21
N LEU A 86 0.13 12.71 -3.45
CA LEU A 86 1.05 11.96 -4.28
C LEU A 86 1.53 10.72 -3.52
N PRO A 87 1.91 9.64 -4.23
CA PRO A 87 2.19 8.35 -3.58
C PRO A 87 3.20 8.41 -2.45
N VAL A 88 4.35 9.04 -2.65
CA VAL A 88 5.38 9.08 -1.63
C VAL A 88 4.94 9.92 -0.44
N ALA A 89 4.43 11.13 -0.71
CA ALA A 89 4.01 12.04 0.36
C ALA A 89 2.88 11.44 1.18
N GLY A 90 1.90 10.85 0.51
CA GLY A 90 0.77 10.24 1.20
C GLY A 90 1.16 9.06 2.05
N LEU A 91 2.02 8.17 1.52
CA LEU A 91 2.49 7.03 2.29
C LEU A 91 3.33 7.45 3.48
N LEU A 92 4.22 8.42 3.31
CA LEU A 92 5.04 8.90 4.42
C LEU A 92 4.18 9.53 5.52
N SER A 93 3.15 10.27 5.12
CA SER A 93 2.24 10.88 6.07
C SER A 93 1.49 9.83 6.89
N GLU A 94 1.01 8.78 6.24
CA GLU A 94 0.32 7.69 6.95
C GLU A 94 1.31 6.86 7.78
N ALA A 95 2.53 6.66 7.27
CA ALA A 95 3.55 5.90 7.99
C ALA A 95 3.92 6.57 9.31
N ALA A 96 3.90 7.90 9.35
CA ALA A 96 4.23 8.63 10.57
C ALA A 96 3.28 8.32 11.72
N LYS A 97 2.09 7.81 11.41
CA LYS A 97 1.07 7.45 12.41
C LYS A 97 0.99 5.95 12.66
N ALA A 98 1.87 5.18 12.05
CA ALA A 98 1.82 3.73 12.09
C ALA A 98 3.02 3.16 12.85
N GLU A 99 2.99 1.86 13.12
CA GLU A 99 4.15 1.21 13.72
C GLU A 99 5.02 0.53 12.66
N LEU A 100 4.49 0.36 11.46
CA LEU A 100 5.19 -0.37 10.42
C LEU A 100 4.58 0.00 9.07
N VAL A 101 5.40 0.10 8.04
CA VAL A 101 4.89 0.27 6.67
C VAL A 101 5.38 -0.89 5.82
N VAL A 102 4.49 -1.42 4.99
CA VAL A 102 4.77 -2.57 4.12
C VAL A 102 4.54 -2.17 2.69
N VAL A 103 5.50 -2.46 1.83
CA VAL A 103 5.38 -2.18 0.40
C VAL A 103 5.90 -3.35 -0.41
N GLY A 104 5.43 -3.50 -1.64
CA GLY A 104 6.05 -4.41 -2.58
C GLY A 104 7.34 -3.79 -3.09
N SER A 105 8.24 -4.62 -3.56
CA SER A 105 9.52 -4.12 -4.07
C SER A 105 9.35 -3.33 -5.35
N ARG A 106 8.29 -3.62 -6.14
CA ARG A 106 7.98 -2.93 -7.38
C ARG A 106 6.50 -2.63 -7.45
N GLY A 107 6.16 -1.51 -8.06
CA GLY A 107 4.79 -1.17 -8.32
C GLY A 107 4.43 -1.43 -9.77
N ARG A 108 3.31 -0.88 -10.21
CA ARG A 108 2.90 -0.96 -11.61
C ARG A 108 3.88 -0.18 -12.46
N GLY A 109 4.19 -0.72 -13.63
CA GLY A 109 5.12 -0.08 -14.54
C GLY A 109 6.57 -0.14 -14.09
N GLY A 110 6.90 -1.00 -13.14
CA GLY A 110 8.26 -1.14 -12.67
C GLY A 110 9.22 -1.52 -13.79
N VAL A 111 10.45 -1.03 -13.71
CA VAL A 111 11.47 -1.32 -14.71
C VAL A 111 12.05 -2.69 -14.43
N LYS A 112 12.14 -3.50 -15.49
CA LYS A 112 12.69 -4.84 -15.38
C LYS A 112 14.14 -4.77 -14.91
N GLY A 113 14.49 -5.61 -13.96
CA GLY A 113 15.85 -5.68 -13.44
C GLY A 113 16.13 -4.81 -12.23
N LEU A 114 15.21 -3.92 -11.87
CA LEU A 114 15.38 -3.13 -10.66
C LEU A 114 14.97 -3.93 -9.44
N VAL A 115 15.73 -3.81 -8.36
CA VAL A 115 15.42 -4.46 -7.10
C VAL A 115 14.26 -3.75 -6.41
N LEU A 116 14.27 -2.41 -6.40
CA LEU A 116 13.22 -1.60 -5.81
C LEU A 116 12.69 -0.62 -6.85
N GLY A 117 11.37 -0.40 -6.81
CA GLY A 117 10.76 0.67 -7.59
C GLY A 117 11.05 2.03 -6.96
N SER A 118 10.66 3.09 -7.66
CA SER A 118 10.93 4.46 -7.18
C SER A 118 10.22 4.76 -5.87
N VAL A 119 8.96 4.35 -5.75
CA VAL A 119 8.19 4.61 -4.52
C VAL A 119 8.76 3.80 -3.36
N SER A 120 8.97 2.49 -3.54
CA SER A 120 9.48 1.65 -2.46
C SER A 120 10.87 2.08 -2.02
N ARG A 121 11.73 2.47 -2.95
CA ARG A 121 13.07 2.98 -2.62
C ARG A 121 12.98 4.23 -1.73
N THR A 122 12.14 5.18 -2.12
CA THR A 122 12.00 6.41 -1.36
C THR A 122 11.40 6.16 0.02
N ILE A 123 10.43 5.26 0.10
CA ILE A 123 9.85 4.90 1.40
C ILE A 123 10.91 4.28 2.32
N VAL A 124 11.74 3.38 1.78
CA VAL A 124 12.81 2.77 2.58
C VAL A 124 13.76 3.84 3.10
N GLU A 125 14.10 4.83 2.26
CA GLU A 125 15.07 5.85 2.63
C GLU A 125 14.52 6.89 3.61
N ARG A 126 13.21 7.14 3.58
CA ARG A 126 12.64 8.29 4.29
C ARG A 126 11.61 7.94 5.36
N SER A 127 11.21 6.69 5.49
CA SER A 127 10.17 6.33 6.45
C SER A 127 10.59 6.60 7.89
N PRO A 128 9.69 7.18 8.70
CA PRO A 128 9.97 7.38 10.13
C PRO A 128 9.78 6.11 10.94
N VAL A 129 9.28 5.03 10.34
CA VAL A 129 9.04 3.75 11.03
C VAL A 129 9.67 2.63 10.21
N PRO A 130 9.82 1.42 10.78
CA PRO A 130 10.36 0.29 10.03
C PRO A 130 9.57 0.00 8.77
N VAL A 131 10.28 -0.44 7.75
CA VAL A 131 9.70 -0.75 6.44
C VAL A 131 9.95 -2.21 6.12
N VAL A 132 8.89 -2.91 5.75
CA VAL A 132 9.01 -4.27 5.23
C VAL A 132 8.79 -4.19 3.72
N VAL A 133 9.72 -4.75 2.98
CA VAL A 133 9.63 -4.78 1.51
C VAL A 133 9.46 -6.23 1.08
N LEU A 134 8.37 -6.54 0.41
CA LEU A 134 8.14 -7.88 -0.13
C LEU A 134 8.85 -7.99 -1.47
N PRO A 135 9.74 -8.98 -1.62
CA PRO A 135 10.48 -9.12 -2.87
C PRO A 135 9.54 -9.47 -4.02
N HIS A 136 9.93 -9.04 -5.20
CA HIS A 136 9.19 -9.36 -6.41
C HIS A 136 9.39 -10.84 -6.73
N VAL A 137 8.29 -11.50 -7.13
CA VAL A 137 8.33 -12.89 -7.55
C VAL A 137 8.18 -12.90 -9.07
N ALA A 138 9.15 -13.47 -9.74
CA ALA A 138 9.15 -13.52 -11.20
C ALA A 138 8.11 -14.55 -11.71
#